data_288ae16bcb8379d320d0e95af0f84fdd
#
_entry.id   288ae16bcb8379d320d0e95af0f84fdd
#
_cell.length_a   1.000
_cell.length_b   1.000
_cell.length_c   1.000
_cell.angle_alpha   90.00
_cell.angle_beta   90.00
_cell.angle_gamma   90.00
#
_symmetry.space_group_name_H-M   'P 1'
#
loop_
_entity.id
_entity.type
_entity.pdbx_description
1 polymer ?
#
loop_
_entity_poly.entity_id
_entity_poly.type
_entity_poly.pdbx_seq_one_letter_code
_entity_poly.pdbx_strand_id
1 'polypeptide(L)'
;MQLNSTEISELIKKRIAQFDVVSEARNTGTIVSVSDGIIRVHGLSDVMQGEMIALPGNRYAMALNLERDSVGAVVMGPYADLAEGMEVQCTGRILEVPVGRGLLGRVVNTLGQPIDGKGEIENDGFSPVEVIAPGVIDRKSVDQPVQTGYKAVDSMVPIGRGQRELIIGDRQTGKIALAIDAIINQRDSGIKCIYVAIGQKASTIANVVRKLEEHGALENTIVVAASASESAALQYLAPYSGCAMGEYFRDRGEDALIVYDDLSKQAVAYRQISLLLRRPPGREAYPRDVFYLHSRLLERAARVNEEYVEKFTQGAVKGKTGSLTALPIIETQAGDVSAFVPTNVISITDGQIFLESNLFNAGIRPAVNPGISVSRVGGSAQTKVVKKLAGGIRTALAQYRELAAFAQFASDLDDATRKQLSHGEKVTELLKQKQYVPLSVADQSVLLFAVEFGYLEDVELQKIASFEAALLDYARRNHSEFMAELTKTGNYNDEVKASLKAILDNFKANSAW
;
A
#
# COMPACT_ATOMS: atom_id res chain seq x y z
N MET A 1 -25.84 -66.09 20.96
CA MET A 1 -26.02 -65.90 19.49
C MET A 1 -24.67 -65.48 18.92
N GLN A 2 -24.02 -66.39 18.22
CA GLN A 2 -22.80 -66.07 17.51
C GLN A 2 -23.20 -65.53 16.16
N LEU A 3 -22.91 -64.28 15.91
CA LEU A 3 -23.10 -63.64 14.59
C LEU A 3 -22.17 -64.32 13.57
N ASN A 4 -22.73 -64.75 12.48
CA ASN A 4 -22.01 -65.40 11.40
C ASN A 4 -21.17 -64.35 10.62
N SER A 5 -20.00 -64.70 10.13
CA SER A 5 -19.06 -63.78 9.46
C SER A 5 -19.70 -63.02 8.27
N THR A 6 -20.72 -63.60 7.67
CA THR A 6 -21.49 -62.96 6.61
C THR A 6 -22.38 -61.84 7.12
N GLU A 7 -23.02 -62.00 8.26
CA GLU A 7 -23.86 -60.95 8.90
C GLU A 7 -23.04 -59.78 9.41
N ILE A 8 -21.82 -60.05 9.91
CA ILE A 8 -20.88 -59.00 10.29
C ILE A 8 -20.40 -58.21 9.10
N SER A 9 -20.14 -58.89 7.98
CA SER A 9 -19.73 -58.26 6.73
C SER A 9 -20.84 -57.36 6.13
N GLU A 10 -22.09 -57.79 6.21
CA GLU A 10 -23.24 -57.01 5.74
C GLU A 10 -23.52 -55.81 6.66
N LEU A 11 -23.34 -55.94 7.98
CA LEU A 11 -23.47 -54.86 8.95
C LEU A 11 -22.39 -53.80 8.74
N ILE A 12 -21.15 -54.23 8.44
CA ILE A 12 -20.03 -53.32 8.15
C ILE A 12 -20.28 -52.62 6.80
N LYS A 13 -20.72 -53.32 5.78
CA LYS A 13 -21.07 -52.69 4.49
C LYS A 13 -22.20 -51.68 4.62
N LYS A 14 -23.25 -51.99 5.41
CA LYS A 14 -24.35 -51.07 5.68
C LYS A 14 -23.88 -49.83 6.47
N ARG A 15 -22.98 -50.00 7.42
CA ARG A 15 -22.38 -48.87 8.18
C ARG A 15 -21.46 -48.04 7.32
N ILE A 16 -20.67 -48.64 6.45
CA ILE A 16 -19.82 -47.91 5.50
C ILE A 16 -20.69 -47.10 4.51
N ALA A 17 -21.74 -47.71 3.95
CA ALA A 17 -22.66 -46.98 3.07
C ALA A 17 -23.41 -45.86 3.78
N GLN A 18 -23.78 -46.04 5.05
CA GLN A 18 -24.34 -44.95 5.89
C GLN A 18 -23.31 -43.87 6.23
N PHE A 19 -22.05 -44.26 6.37
CA PHE A 19 -20.96 -43.31 6.65
C PHE A 19 -20.66 -42.42 5.45
N ASP A 20 -20.66 -43.01 4.23
CA ASP A 20 -20.48 -42.27 2.97
C ASP A 20 -21.63 -41.29 2.73
N VAL A 21 -22.87 -41.71 2.97
CA VAL A 21 -24.05 -40.83 2.82
C VAL A 21 -24.05 -39.71 3.86
N VAL A 22 -23.61 -39.97 5.09
CA VAL A 22 -23.48 -38.94 6.13
C VAL A 22 -22.33 -37.97 5.83
N SER A 23 -21.23 -38.46 5.25
CA SER A 23 -20.10 -37.64 4.82
C SER A 23 -20.50 -36.77 3.62
N GLU A 24 -21.18 -37.29 2.63
CA GLU A 24 -21.72 -36.49 1.52
C GLU A 24 -22.74 -35.45 1.99
N ALA A 25 -23.65 -35.83 2.88
CA ALA A 25 -24.64 -34.91 3.44
C ALA A 25 -24.04 -33.77 4.30
N ARG A 26 -22.84 -33.94 4.85
CA ARG A 26 -22.12 -32.91 5.60
C ARG A 26 -21.42 -31.90 4.72
N ASN A 27 -21.01 -32.32 3.54
CA ASN A 27 -20.23 -31.51 2.59
C ASN A 27 -21.09 -30.87 1.49
N THR A 28 -22.36 -31.20 1.41
CA THR A 28 -23.33 -30.64 0.47
C THR A 28 -24.34 -29.74 1.20
N GLY A 29 -24.82 -28.76 0.50
CA GLY A 29 -25.85 -27.85 0.98
C GLY A 29 -26.75 -27.38 -0.15
N THR A 30 -27.83 -26.72 0.23
CA THR A 30 -28.83 -26.17 -0.69
C THR A 30 -28.97 -24.67 -0.47
N ILE A 31 -28.96 -23.90 -1.55
CA ILE A 31 -29.20 -22.45 -1.50
C ILE A 31 -30.66 -22.22 -1.08
N VAL A 32 -30.86 -21.48 0.01
CA VAL A 32 -32.20 -21.10 0.51
C VAL A 32 -32.56 -19.65 0.23
N SER A 33 -31.60 -18.82 -0.09
CA SER A 33 -31.84 -17.45 -0.58
C SER A 33 -30.65 -16.89 -1.32
N VAL A 34 -30.91 -16.01 -2.29
CA VAL A 34 -29.90 -15.23 -3.03
C VAL A 34 -30.30 -13.77 -2.97
N SER A 35 -29.40 -12.89 -2.55
CA SER A 35 -29.62 -11.44 -2.52
C SER A 35 -28.30 -10.72 -2.70
N ASP A 36 -28.18 -9.91 -3.75
CA ASP A 36 -27.05 -9.01 -4.00
C ASP A 36 -25.66 -9.65 -3.87
N GLY A 37 -25.53 -10.88 -4.40
CA GLY A 37 -24.27 -11.63 -4.35
C GLY A 37 -24.01 -12.36 -3.02
N ILE A 38 -24.93 -12.30 -2.09
CA ILE A 38 -24.93 -13.10 -0.86
C ILE A 38 -25.85 -14.28 -1.06
N ILE A 39 -25.39 -15.47 -0.71
CA ILE A 39 -26.21 -16.68 -0.64
C ILE A 39 -26.29 -17.15 0.80
N ARG A 40 -27.45 -17.65 1.15
CA ARG A 40 -27.65 -18.39 2.39
C ARG A 40 -27.85 -19.86 2.01
N VAL A 41 -27.08 -20.73 2.63
CA VAL A 41 -27.04 -22.16 2.33
C VAL A 41 -27.48 -22.93 3.58
N HIS A 42 -28.38 -23.88 3.41
CA HIS A 42 -28.71 -24.86 4.43
C HIS A 42 -27.88 -26.12 4.23
N GLY A 43 -27.35 -26.64 5.31
CA GLY A 43 -26.37 -27.75 5.25
C GLY A 43 -24.94 -27.27 5.42
N LEU A 44 -23.97 -27.92 4.77
CA LEU A 44 -22.54 -27.60 4.87
C LEU A 44 -22.00 -27.64 6.30
N SER A 45 -22.33 -28.71 7.04
CA SER A 45 -21.99 -28.80 8.48
C SER A 45 -20.49 -28.77 8.79
N ASP A 46 -19.65 -29.13 7.83
CA ASP A 46 -18.20 -29.22 7.98
C ASP A 46 -17.47 -28.00 7.37
N VAL A 47 -18.20 -26.99 6.89
CA VAL A 47 -17.59 -25.81 6.26
C VAL A 47 -16.77 -24.99 7.27
N MET A 48 -15.62 -24.51 6.83
CA MET A 48 -14.75 -23.64 7.60
C MET A 48 -14.99 -22.17 7.28
N GLN A 49 -14.69 -21.29 8.21
CA GLN A 49 -14.67 -19.84 7.97
C GLN A 49 -13.66 -19.51 6.88
N GLY A 50 -14.09 -18.77 5.85
CA GLY A 50 -13.26 -18.41 4.70
C GLY A 50 -13.05 -19.52 3.67
N GLU A 51 -13.73 -20.67 3.83
CA GLU A 51 -13.67 -21.75 2.88
C GLU A 51 -14.38 -21.42 1.58
N MET A 52 -13.82 -21.87 0.45
CA MET A 52 -14.47 -21.83 -0.84
C MET A 52 -15.56 -22.88 -0.93
N ILE A 53 -16.74 -22.44 -1.32
CA ILE A 53 -17.91 -23.28 -1.61
C ILE A 53 -18.06 -23.35 -3.13
N ALA A 54 -18.08 -24.55 -3.70
CA ALA A 54 -18.30 -24.76 -5.12
C ALA A 54 -19.77 -24.55 -5.47
N LEU A 55 -20.02 -23.69 -6.45
CA LEU A 55 -21.34 -23.36 -6.98
C LEU A 55 -21.51 -23.95 -8.39
N PRO A 56 -22.75 -24.15 -8.85
CA PRO A 56 -23.02 -24.52 -10.25
C PRO A 56 -22.37 -23.55 -11.24
N GLY A 57 -21.86 -24.06 -12.37
CA GLY A 57 -21.23 -23.24 -13.40
C GLY A 57 -19.76 -22.89 -13.12
N ASN A 58 -19.04 -23.72 -12.38
CA ASN A 58 -17.62 -23.55 -12.06
C ASN A 58 -17.30 -22.21 -11.38
N ARG A 59 -18.14 -21.83 -10.45
CA ARG A 59 -18.03 -20.62 -9.64
C ARG A 59 -17.81 -20.98 -8.17
N TYR A 60 -17.39 -19.98 -7.41
CA TYR A 60 -17.14 -20.15 -5.98
C TYR A 60 -17.81 -19.05 -5.16
N ALA A 61 -18.19 -19.41 -3.95
CA ALA A 61 -18.53 -18.47 -2.89
C ALA A 61 -17.59 -18.67 -1.71
N MET A 62 -17.46 -17.67 -0.88
CA MET A 62 -16.65 -17.74 0.34
C MET A 62 -17.57 -17.72 1.57
N ALA A 63 -17.42 -18.69 2.46
CA ALA A 63 -18.15 -18.76 3.72
C ALA A 63 -17.73 -17.65 4.69
N LEU A 64 -18.69 -16.80 5.11
CA LEU A 64 -18.44 -15.68 6.01
C LEU A 64 -19.19 -15.76 7.34
N ASN A 65 -20.41 -16.28 7.34
CA ASN A 65 -21.20 -16.47 8.55
C ASN A 65 -21.50 -17.96 8.71
N LEU A 66 -21.02 -18.52 9.80
CA LEU A 66 -21.32 -19.88 10.18
C LEU A 66 -22.37 -19.85 11.30
N GLU A 67 -23.62 -20.19 10.96
CA GLU A 67 -24.73 -20.31 11.90
C GLU A 67 -25.05 -21.79 12.14
N ARG A 68 -25.85 -22.09 13.13
CA ARG A 68 -26.16 -23.49 13.48
C ARG A 68 -26.78 -24.29 12.32
N ASP A 69 -27.72 -23.65 11.61
CA ASP A 69 -28.52 -24.34 10.58
C ASP A 69 -28.31 -23.74 9.17
N SER A 70 -27.45 -22.74 9.03
CA SER A 70 -27.20 -22.08 7.76
C SER A 70 -25.82 -21.47 7.68
N VAL A 71 -25.34 -21.30 6.45
CA VAL A 71 -24.09 -20.63 6.13
C VAL A 71 -24.39 -19.41 5.26
N GLY A 72 -23.95 -18.25 5.68
CA GLY A 72 -23.94 -17.04 4.85
C GLY A 72 -22.63 -16.99 4.07
N ALA A 73 -22.73 -16.98 2.75
CA ALA A 73 -21.55 -16.91 1.88
C ALA A 73 -21.69 -15.82 0.83
N VAL A 74 -20.56 -15.27 0.42
CA VAL A 74 -20.47 -14.25 -0.61
C VAL A 74 -20.00 -14.85 -1.92
N VAL A 75 -20.73 -14.59 -3.01
CA VAL A 75 -20.41 -15.11 -4.33
C VAL A 75 -19.26 -14.31 -4.95
N MET A 76 -18.27 -15.00 -5.45
CA MET A 76 -17.11 -14.40 -6.09
C MET A 76 -17.26 -14.42 -7.61
N GLY A 77 -18.08 -13.51 -8.12
CA GLY A 77 -18.37 -13.39 -9.54
C GLY A 77 -19.85 -13.16 -9.83
N PRO A 78 -20.28 -13.40 -11.08
CA PRO A 78 -21.69 -13.25 -11.47
C PRO A 78 -22.61 -14.19 -10.69
N TYR A 79 -23.74 -13.69 -10.25
CA TYR A 79 -24.70 -14.45 -9.44
C TYR A 79 -26.14 -14.40 -9.97
N ALA A 80 -26.37 -13.73 -11.10
CA ALA A 80 -27.71 -13.48 -11.62
C ALA A 80 -28.52 -14.76 -11.96
N ASP A 81 -27.84 -15.85 -12.23
CA ASP A 81 -28.43 -17.15 -12.55
C ASP A 81 -28.49 -18.15 -11.38
N LEU A 82 -28.02 -17.71 -10.20
CA LEU A 82 -28.18 -18.52 -9.00
C LEU A 82 -29.61 -18.43 -8.47
N ALA A 83 -30.16 -19.57 -8.07
CA ALA A 83 -31.53 -19.68 -7.57
C ALA A 83 -31.61 -20.55 -6.33
N GLU A 84 -32.69 -20.36 -5.57
CA GLU A 84 -33.05 -21.22 -4.46
C GLU A 84 -33.20 -22.67 -4.92
N GLY A 85 -32.82 -23.61 -4.10
CA GLY A 85 -32.87 -25.05 -4.40
C GLY A 85 -31.64 -25.59 -5.11
N MET A 86 -30.69 -24.75 -5.57
CA MET A 86 -29.46 -25.25 -6.18
C MET A 86 -28.54 -25.88 -5.14
N GLU A 87 -27.89 -26.96 -5.51
CA GLU A 87 -26.90 -27.66 -4.67
C GLU A 87 -25.54 -26.99 -4.75
N VAL A 88 -24.85 -26.97 -3.62
CA VAL A 88 -23.49 -26.45 -3.45
C VAL A 88 -22.65 -27.42 -2.62
N GLN A 89 -21.33 -27.33 -2.73
CA GLN A 89 -20.42 -28.26 -2.06
C GLN A 89 -19.26 -27.54 -1.38
N CYS A 90 -18.87 -28.01 -0.21
CA CYS A 90 -17.59 -27.67 0.40
C CYS A 90 -16.44 -28.14 -0.47
N THR A 91 -15.41 -27.31 -0.62
CA THR A 91 -14.19 -27.70 -1.32
C THR A 91 -13.09 -28.21 -0.38
N GLY A 92 -13.23 -27.97 0.92
CA GLY A 92 -12.17 -28.21 1.91
C GLY A 92 -10.96 -27.27 1.78
N ARG A 93 -11.07 -26.22 0.96
CA ARG A 93 -9.98 -25.30 0.64
C ARG A 93 -10.35 -23.87 1.03
N ILE A 94 -9.46 -23.25 1.79
CA ILE A 94 -9.51 -21.81 2.04
C ILE A 94 -9.17 -21.07 0.76
N LEU A 95 -9.73 -19.87 0.57
CA LEU A 95 -9.46 -19.07 -0.61
C LEU A 95 -7.96 -18.78 -0.77
N GLU A 96 -7.43 -19.11 -1.92
CA GLU A 96 -6.04 -18.94 -2.32
C GLU A 96 -5.93 -18.13 -3.61
N VAL A 97 -4.80 -17.47 -3.80
CA VAL A 97 -4.46 -16.75 -5.03
C VAL A 97 -3.10 -17.19 -5.55
N PRO A 98 -2.87 -17.14 -6.86
CA PRO A 98 -1.56 -17.44 -7.43
C PRO A 98 -0.55 -16.36 -6.98
N VAL A 99 0.66 -16.81 -6.73
CA VAL A 99 1.79 -15.96 -6.35
C VAL A 99 3.01 -16.31 -7.18
N GLY A 100 3.94 -15.41 -7.30
CA GLY A 100 5.20 -15.65 -7.99
C GLY A 100 5.64 -14.49 -8.89
N ARG A 101 6.81 -14.66 -9.48
CA ARG A 101 7.42 -13.65 -10.35
C ARG A 101 6.69 -13.46 -11.67
N GLY A 102 5.99 -14.46 -12.14
CA GLY A 102 5.21 -14.40 -13.38
C GLY A 102 4.09 -13.36 -13.36
N LEU A 103 3.65 -12.92 -12.16
CA LEU A 103 2.64 -11.87 -12.03
C LEU A 103 3.21 -10.45 -12.23
N LEU A 104 4.53 -10.27 -12.16
CA LEU A 104 5.15 -8.97 -12.41
C LEU A 104 4.88 -8.52 -13.85
N GLY A 105 4.52 -7.27 -14.02
CA GLY A 105 4.14 -6.70 -15.31
C GLY A 105 2.71 -7.02 -15.76
N ARG A 106 1.92 -7.71 -14.93
CA ARG A 106 0.58 -8.17 -15.29
C ARG A 106 -0.50 -7.44 -14.48
N VAL A 107 -1.68 -7.37 -15.09
CA VAL A 107 -2.90 -6.86 -14.45
C VAL A 107 -3.83 -8.04 -14.21
N VAL A 108 -4.18 -8.27 -12.95
CA VAL A 108 -5.01 -9.38 -12.51
C VAL A 108 -6.23 -8.89 -11.75
N ASN A 109 -7.25 -9.74 -11.67
CA ASN A 109 -8.40 -9.50 -10.79
C ASN A 109 -8.10 -9.95 -9.34
N THR A 110 -9.08 -9.83 -8.46
CA THR A 110 -8.96 -10.26 -7.04
C THR A 110 -8.57 -11.73 -6.88
N LEU A 111 -8.93 -12.59 -7.80
CA LEU A 111 -8.60 -14.03 -7.79
C LEU A 111 -7.26 -14.34 -8.44
N GLY A 112 -6.52 -13.34 -8.90
CA GLY A 112 -5.25 -13.51 -9.58
C GLY A 112 -5.34 -13.92 -11.03
N GLN A 113 -6.52 -13.85 -11.62
CA GLN A 113 -6.73 -14.16 -13.03
C GLN A 113 -6.34 -12.95 -13.90
N PRO A 114 -5.64 -13.17 -15.04
CA PRO A 114 -5.22 -12.07 -15.90
C PRO A 114 -6.42 -11.39 -16.58
N ILE A 115 -6.39 -10.06 -16.61
CA ILE A 115 -7.41 -9.22 -17.25
C ILE A 115 -6.81 -8.23 -18.26
N ASP A 116 -5.54 -8.38 -18.56
CA ASP A 116 -4.77 -7.50 -19.46
C ASP A 116 -4.70 -7.99 -20.91
N GLY A 117 -5.30 -9.11 -21.21
CA GLY A 117 -5.29 -9.71 -22.55
C GLY A 117 -3.94 -10.31 -22.99
N LYS A 118 -2.97 -10.43 -22.09
CA LYS A 118 -1.62 -10.95 -22.40
C LYS A 118 -1.47 -12.47 -22.20
N GLY A 119 -2.57 -13.20 -22.07
CA GLY A 119 -2.57 -14.64 -21.89
C GLY A 119 -2.43 -15.10 -20.44
N GLU A 120 -2.31 -16.40 -20.26
CA GLU A 120 -2.17 -17.02 -18.95
C GLU A 120 -0.86 -16.63 -18.25
N ILE A 121 -0.86 -16.70 -16.93
CA ILE A 121 0.29 -16.35 -16.09
C ILE A 121 0.85 -17.63 -15.48
N GLU A 122 2.15 -17.85 -15.66
CA GLU A 122 2.86 -18.87 -14.91
C GLU A 122 3.05 -18.38 -13.46
N ASN A 123 2.69 -19.21 -12.51
CA ASN A 123 2.84 -18.90 -11.09
C ASN A 123 3.80 -19.91 -10.42
N ASP A 124 4.36 -19.49 -9.28
CA ASP A 124 5.26 -20.33 -8.48
C ASP A 124 4.52 -21.09 -7.38
N GLY A 125 3.20 -20.96 -7.31
CA GLY A 125 2.34 -21.59 -6.33
C GLY A 125 1.13 -20.73 -5.96
N PHE A 126 0.45 -21.15 -4.91
CA PHE A 126 -0.72 -20.46 -4.36
C PHE A 126 -0.48 -20.11 -2.90
N SER A 127 -1.03 -18.99 -2.47
CA SER A 127 -1.01 -18.57 -1.07
C SER A 127 -2.42 -18.23 -0.61
N PRO A 128 -2.80 -18.57 0.63
CA PRO A 128 -4.06 -18.13 1.22
C PRO A 128 -4.15 -16.60 1.22
N VAL A 129 -5.33 -16.07 0.93
CA VAL A 129 -5.55 -14.61 0.93
C VAL A 129 -5.52 -14.04 2.35
N GLU A 130 -5.95 -14.80 3.33
CA GLU A 130 -5.88 -14.42 4.74
C GLU A 130 -4.88 -15.31 5.48
N VAL A 131 -3.84 -14.70 6.02
CA VAL A 131 -2.82 -15.35 6.85
C VAL A 131 -2.54 -14.49 8.08
N ILE A 132 -2.02 -15.14 9.11
CA ILE A 132 -1.57 -14.45 10.31
C ILE A 132 -0.28 -13.69 9.99
N ALA A 133 -0.20 -12.44 10.44
CA ALA A 133 0.99 -11.62 10.28
C ALA A 133 2.21 -12.23 11.02
N PRO A 134 3.44 -11.91 10.59
CA PRO A 134 4.65 -12.33 11.29
C PRO A 134 4.61 -11.96 12.77
N GLY A 135 5.04 -12.88 13.63
CA GLY A 135 5.10 -12.67 15.07
C GLY A 135 6.15 -11.63 15.49
N VAL A 136 6.16 -11.28 16.77
CA VAL A 136 7.09 -10.27 17.30
C VAL A 136 8.55 -10.70 17.13
N ILE A 137 8.84 -11.98 17.32
CA ILE A 137 10.20 -12.54 17.23
C ILE A 137 10.69 -12.58 15.78
N ASP A 138 9.79 -12.70 14.82
CA ASP A 138 10.09 -12.82 13.41
C ASP A 138 10.44 -11.46 12.76
N ARG A 139 10.17 -10.37 13.46
CA ARG A 139 10.34 -9.01 12.95
C ARG A 139 11.73 -8.46 13.20
N LYS A 140 12.18 -7.61 12.29
CA LYS A 140 13.37 -6.79 12.42
C LYS A 140 12.98 -5.31 12.39
N SER A 141 13.75 -4.49 13.10
CA SER A 141 13.54 -3.04 13.10
C SER A 141 13.64 -2.45 11.69
N VAL A 142 12.82 -1.44 11.42
CA VAL A 142 12.82 -0.71 10.14
C VAL A 142 13.97 0.30 10.18
N ASP A 143 15.01 0.06 9.39
CA ASP A 143 16.24 0.85 9.36
C ASP A 143 16.77 1.14 7.95
N GLN A 144 16.01 0.78 6.92
CA GLN A 144 16.35 1.02 5.51
C GLN A 144 15.26 1.85 4.84
N PRO A 145 15.63 2.86 4.03
CA PRO A 145 14.65 3.72 3.39
C PRO A 145 13.94 3.05 2.21
N VAL A 146 12.68 3.44 2.01
CA VAL A 146 11.99 3.39 0.73
C VAL A 146 12.01 4.82 0.18
N GLN A 147 12.77 5.05 -0.87
CA GLN A 147 12.85 6.37 -1.50
C GLN A 147 11.62 6.59 -2.38
N THR A 148 10.82 7.58 -2.05
CA THR A 148 9.65 7.94 -2.86
C THR A 148 10.02 8.79 -4.07
N GLY A 149 11.16 9.45 -4.01
CA GLY A 149 11.59 10.42 -5.00
C GLY A 149 10.99 11.81 -4.84
N TYR A 150 10.10 12.00 -3.86
CA TYR A 150 9.57 13.31 -3.49
C TYR A 150 10.44 13.97 -2.42
N LYS A 151 10.93 15.16 -2.72
CA LYS A 151 11.69 15.99 -1.76
C LYS A 151 10.95 16.18 -0.44
N ALA A 152 9.66 16.52 -0.53
CA ALA A 152 8.84 16.80 0.65
C ALA A 152 8.65 15.55 1.53
N VAL A 153 8.48 14.39 0.95
CA VAL A 153 8.25 13.14 1.68
C VAL A 153 9.56 12.61 2.26
N ASP A 154 10.57 12.42 1.42
CA ASP A 154 11.83 11.80 1.84
C ASP A 154 12.59 12.64 2.86
N SER A 155 12.40 13.97 2.85
CA SER A 155 13.01 14.88 3.82
C SER A 155 12.23 15.02 5.13
N MET A 156 10.90 15.05 5.10
CA MET A 156 10.07 15.38 6.26
C MET A 156 9.32 14.17 6.85
N VAL A 157 8.90 13.23 6.01
CA VAL A 157 8.05 12.09 6.39
C VAL A 157 8.61 10.80 5.77
N PRO A 158 9.83 10.41 6.14
CA PRO A 158 10.52 9.29 5.50
C PRO A 158 9.81 7.96 5.74
N ILE A 159 9.84 7.12 4.73
CA ILE A 159 9.24 5.78 4.75
C ILE A 159 10.34 4.74 4.76
N GLY A 160 10.25 3.78 5.66
CA GLY A 160 11.20 2.66 5.75
C GLY A 160 10.64 1.35 5.21
N ARG A 161 11.54 0.44 4.86
CA ARG A 161 11.17 -0.89 4.37
C ARG A 161 10.55 -1.72 5.49
N GLY A 162 9.29 -2.07 5.32
CA GLY A 162 8.47 -2.75 6.31
C GLY A 162 7.55 -1.84 7.12
N GLN A 163 7.56 -0.54 6.87
CA GLN A 163 6.69 0.44 7.49
C GLN A 163 5.31 0.46 6.83
N ARG A 164 4.31 0.90 7.60
CA ARG A 164 2.96 1.22 7.13
C ARG A 164 2.77 2.73 7.23
N GLU A 165 2.81 3.41 6.10
CA GLU A 165 2.62 4.86 6.05
C GLU A 165 1.34 5.19 5.30
N LEU A 166 0.40 5.81 6.00
CA LEU A 166 -0.89 6.19 5.46
C LEU A 166 -0.77 7.41 4.55
N ILE A 167 -1.39 7.36 3.38
CA ILE A 167 -1.61 8.53 2.54
C ILE A 167 -3.08 8.93 2.69
N ILE A 168 -3.33 10.11 3.24
CA ILE A 168 -4.68 10.56 3.60
C ILE A 168 -4.95 11.97 3.08
N GLY A 169 -6.15 12.22 2.62
CA GLY A 169 -6.60 13.53 2.15
C GLY A 169 -7.91 13.45 1.36
N ASP A 170 -8.46 14.61 1.02
CA ASP A 170 -9.68 14.71 0.23
C ASP A 170 -9.49 14.25 -1.22
N ARG A 171 -10.57 14.17 -1.96
CA ARG A 171 -10.51 13.85 -3.41
C ARG A 171 -9.62 14.84 -4.14
N GLN A 172 -8.89 14.33 -5.13
CA GLN A 172 -8.05 15.14 -6.03
C GLN A 172 -6.96 15.96 -5.33
N THR A 173 -6.46 15.51 -4.20
CA THR A 173 -5.32 16.14 -3.51
C THR A 173 -3.95 15.57 -3.89
N GLY A 174 -3.91 14.63 -4.84
CA GLY A 174 -2.68 14.03 -5.34
C GLY A 174 -2.26 12.73 -4.66
N LYS A 175 -3.15 12.06 -3.91
CA LYS A 175 -2.85 10.78 -3.22
C LYS A 175 -2.34 9.69 -4.18
N ILE A 176 -3.06 9.49 -5.28
CA ILE A 176 -2.71 8.47 -6.29
C ILE A 176 -1.38 8.84 -6.97
N ALA A 177 -1.18 10.11 -7.31
CA ALA A 177 0.05 10.58 -7.92
C ALA A 177 1.27 10.31 -7.04
N LEU A 178 1.16 10.56 -5.75
CA LEU A 178 2.22 10.27 -4.77
C LEU A 178 2.55 8.76 -4.74
N ALA A 179 1.52 7.91 -4.69
CA ALA A 179 1.69 6.47 -4.67
C ALA A 179 2.32 5.93 -5.97
N ILE A 180 1.87 6.42 -7.13
CA ILE A 180 2.42 6.03 -8.44
C ILE A 180 3.87 6.45 -8.57
N ASP A 181 4.23 7.66 -8.16
CA ASP A 181 5.60 8.14 -8.19
C ASP A 181 6.51 7.33 -7.26
N ALA A 182 6.01 6.93 -6.09
CA ALA A 182 6.74 6.02 -5.21
C ALA A 182 7.04 4.68 -5.89
N ILE A 183 6.09 4.13 -6.64
CA ILE A 183 6.27 2.90 -7.44
C ILE A 183 7.28 3.14 -8.57
N ILE A 184 7.14 4.23 -9.33
CA ILE A 184 8.05 4.56 -10.43
C ILE A 184 9.49 4.67 -9.93
N ASN A 185 9.69 5.25 -8.76
CA ASN A 185 11.03 5.39 -8.18
C ASN A 185 11.66 4.06 -7.73
N GLN A 186 10.88 2.98 -7.63
CA GLN A 186 11.40 1.66 -7.27
C GLN A 186 11.93 0.86 -8.48
N ARG A 187 11.83 1.39 -9.67
CA ARG A 187 12.22 0.72 -10.92
C ARG A 187 13.61 0.08 -10.87
N ASP A 188 14.58 0.79 -10.28
CA ASP A 188 15.98 0.36 -10.19
C ASP A 188 16.43 0.00 -8.76
N SER A 189 15.51 -0.01 -7.78
CA SER A 189 15.83 -0.26 -6.38
C SER A 189 15.83 -1.74 -5.97
N GLY A 190 15.29 -2.60 -6.83
CA GLY A 190 15.06 -4.02 -6.52
C GLY A 190 13.79 -4.29 -5.72
N ILE A 191 13.07 -3.27 -5.27
CA ILE A 191 11.79 -3.41 -4.56
C ILE A 191 10.70 -3.76 -5.57
N LYS A 192 9.98 -4.85 -5.34
CA LYS A 192 8.82 -5.26 -6.14
C LYS A 192 7.59 -4.50 -5.67
N CYS A 193 6.77 -4.06 -6.60
CA CYS A 193 5.61 -3.24 -6.27
C CYS A 193 4.31 -3.98 -6.57
N ILE A 194 3.30 -3.74 -5.73
CA ILE A 194 1.93 -4.21 -5.93
C ILE A 194 1.01 -2.99 -5.80
N TYR A 195 0.23 -2.73 -6.85
CA TYR A 195 -0.80 -1.70 -6.82
C TYR A 195 -2.17 -2.36 -6.80
N VAL A 196 -2.91 -2.16 -5.71
CA VAL A 196 -4.25 -2.70 -5.53
C VAL A 196 -5.28 -1.59 -5.73
N ALA A 197 -6.03 -1.67 -6.83
CA ALA A 197 -7.14 -0.76 -7.11
C ALA A 197 -8.45 -1.35 -6.57
N ILE A 198 -9.10 -0.63 -5.67
CA ILE A 198 -10.30 -1.08 -4.96
C ILE A 198 -11.45 -0.13 -5.25
N GLY A 199 -12.47 -0.61 -5.94
CA GLY A 199 -13.65 0.18 -6.25
C GLY A 199 -13.39 1.42 -7.12
N GLN A 200 -12.28 1.46 -7.84
CA GLN A 200 -11.93 2.53 -8.76
C GLN A 200 -12.65 2.36 -10.11
N LYS A 201 -12.86 3.47 -10.81
CA LYS A 201 -13.37 3.42 -12.19
C LYS A 201 -12.38 2.70 -13.09
N ALA A 202 -12.87 1.88 -14.01
CA ALA A 202 -12.02 1.17 -14.97
C ALA A 202 -11.09 2.12 -15.77
N SER A 203 -11.58 3.31 -16.12
CA SER A 203 -10.76 4.35 -16.78
C SER A 203 -9.61 4.85 -15.91
N THR A 204 -9.80 4.96 -14.60
CA THR A 204 -8.74 5.35 -13.66
C THR A 204 -7.68 4.27 -13.57
N ILE A 205 -8.10 3.01 -13.46
CA ILE A 205 -7.19 1.85 -13.42
C ILE A 205 -6.37 1.77 -14.72
N ALA A 206 -7.02 1.90 -15.86
CA ALA A 206 -6.35 1.90 -17.16
C ALA A 206 -5.31 3.04 -17.28
N ASN A 207 -5.63 4.21 -16.75
CA ASN A 207 -4.70 5.34 -16.74
C ASN A 207 -3.48 5.08 -15.84
N VAL A 208 -3.66 4.48 -14.68
CA VAL A 208 -2.57 4.09 -13.79
C VAL A 208 -1.65 3.08 -14.47
N VAL A 209 -2.20 2.03 -15.07
CA VAL A 209 -1.44 1.00 -15.80
C VAL A 209 -0.62 1.64 -16.93
N ARG A 210 -1.25 2.51 -17.73
CA ARG A 210 -0.56 3.22 -18.79
C ARG A 210 0.58 4.10 -18.28
N LYS A 211 0.38 4.81 -17.18
CA LYS A 211 1.43 5.65 -16.57
C LYS A 211 2.60 4.83 -16.06
N LEU A 212 2.35 3.70 -15.45
CA LEU A 212 3.41 2.77 -15.03
C LEU A 212 4.18 2.20 -16.23
N GLU A 213 3.49 1.87 -17.31
CA GLU A 213 4.10 1.38 -18.55
C GLU A 213 4.94 2.45 -19.25
N GLU A 214 4.42 3.67 -19.42
CA GLU A 214 5.13 4.81 -20.00
C GLU A 214 6.45 5.13 -19.28
N HIS A 215 6.51 4.92 -17.98
CA HIS A 215 7.71 5.19 -17.15
C HIS A 215 8.58 3.93 -16.87
N GLY A 216 8.28 2.82 -17.52
CA GLY A 216 9.05 1.58 -17.39
C GLY A 216 8.95 0.94 -16.00
N ALA A 217 7.91 1.26 -15.23
CA ALA A 217 7.71 0.73 -13.89
C ALA A 217 6.75 -0.48 -13.85
N LEU A 218 5.97 -0.71 -14.90
CA LEU A 218 5.00 -1.81 -14.94
C LEU A 218 5.67 -3.18 -14.84
N GLU A 219 6.82 -3.37 -15.46
CA GLU A 219 7.57 -4.63 -15.43
C GLU A 219 7.93 -5.10 -14.01
N ASN A 220 8.03 -4.17 -13.08
CA ASN A 220 8.34 -4.43 -11.67
C ASN A 220 7.10 -4.36 -10.77
N THR A 221 5.92 -4.31 -11.35
CA THR A 221 4.66 -4.06 -10.63
C THR A 221 3.61 -5.11 -10.97
N ILE A 222 2.92 -5.60 -9.93
CA ILE A 222 1.70 -6.38 -10.07
C ILE A 222 0.53 -5.43 -9.83
N VAL A 223 -0.42 -5.37 -10.77
CA VAL A 223 -1.66 -4.59 -10.60
C VAL A 223 -2.80 -5.56 -10.30
N VAL A 224 -3.42 -5.38 -9.13
CA VAL A 224 -4.62 -6.13 -8.72
C VAL A 224 -5.80 -5.18 -8.82
N ALA A 225 -6.75 -5.47 -9.67
CA ALA A 225 -7.88 -4.60 -9.94
C ALA A 225 -9.20 -5.23 -9.52
N ALA A 226 -9.92 -4.53 -8.65
CA ALA A 226 -11.33 -4.75 -8.35
C ALA A 226 -12.08 -3.45 -8.64
N SER A 227 -12.64 -3.35 -9.84
CA SER A 227 -13.28 -2.11 -10.31
C SER A 227 -14.59 -1.82 -9.57
N ALA A 228 -15.10 -0.60 -9.72
CA ALA A 228 -16.36 -0.19 -9.11
C ALA A 228 -17.59 -0.97 -9.63
N SER A 229 -17.48 -1.63 -10.77
CA SER A 229 -18.54 -2.47 -11.34
C SER A 229 -18.51 -3.92 -10.83
N GLU A 230 -17.47 -4.31 -10.12
CA GLU A 230 -17.36 -5.66 -9.54
C GLU A 230 -18.11 -5.76 -8.21
N SER A 231 -18.39 -7.00 -7.80
CA SER A 231 -19.11 -7.27 -6.55
C SER A 231 -18.37 -6.72 -5.32
N ALA A 232 -19.12 -6.41 -4.28
CA ALA A 232 -18.55 -5.99 -3.00
C ALA A 232 -17.56 -7.04 -2.43
N ALA A 233 -17.79 -8.33 -2.70
CA ALA A 233 -16.90 -9.40 -2.30
C ALA A 233 -15.50 -9.27 -2.89
N LEU A 234 -15.41 -9.03 -4.18
CA LEU A 234 -14.14 -8.88 -4.88
C LEU A 234 -13.41 -7.60 -4.44
N GLN A 235 -14.14 -6.51 -4.20
CA GLN A 235 -13.57 -5.28 -3.67
C GLN A 235 -13.04 -5.46 -2.23
N TYR A 236 -13.77 -6.20 -1.40
CA TYR A 236 -13.37 -6.52 -0.04
C TYR A 236 -12.08 -7.36 0.01
N LEU A 237 -11.98 -8.37 -0.85
CA LEU A 237 -10.87 -9.33 -0.87
C LEU A 237 -9.61 -8.83 -1.59
N ALA A 238 -9.74 -7.88 -2.51
CA ALA A 238 -8.62 -7.41 -3.33
C ALA A 238 -7.36 -7.01 -2.54
N PRO A 239 -7.45 -6.26 -1.43
CA PRO A 239 -6.28 -5.93 -0.62
C PRO A 239 -5.57 -7.16 -0.04
N TYR A 240 -6.32 -8.14 0.41
CA TYR A 240 -5.75 -9.39 0.94
C TYR A 240 -5.05 -10.20 -0.14
N SER A 241 -5.64 -10.26 -1.34
CA SER A 241 -5.02 -10.92 -2.50
C SER A 241 -3.71 -10.26 -2.89
N GLY A 242 -3.69 -8.94 -3.00
CA GLY A 242 -2.47 -8.18 -3.29
C GLY A 242 -1.42 -8.34 -2.20
N CYS A 243 -1.84 -8.37 -0.94
CA CYS A 243 -0.95 -8.60 0.20
C CYS A 243 -0.28 -9.99 0.13
N ALA A 244 -1.02 -11.03 -0.21
CA ALA A 244 -0.48 -12.37 -0.41
C ALA A 244 0.58 -12.40 -1.52
N MET A 245 0.37 -11.68 -2.61
CA MET A 245 1.34 -11.54 -3.69
C MET A 245 2.61 -10.80 -3.25
N GLY A 246 2.48 -9.77 -2.42
CA GLY A 246 3.61 -9.04 -1.84
C GLY A 246 4.40 -9.87 -0.81
N GLU A 247 3.70 -10.63 0.00
CA GLU A 247 4.31 -11.53 0.99
C GLU A 247 5.17 -12.63 0.36
N TYR A 248 4.85 -13.04 -0.87
CA TYR A 248 5.70 -13.97 -1.62
C TYR A 248 7.15 -13.50 -1.68
N PHE A 249 7.38 -12.22 -1.95
CA PHE A 249 8.72 -11.64 -2.02
C PHE A 249 9.33 -11.45 -0.62
N ARG A 250 8.56 -10.89 0.32
CA ARG A 250 8.99 -10.68 1.71
C ARG A 250 9.52 -11.97 2.33
N ASP A 251 8.76 -13.04 2.22
CA ASP A 251 9.06 -14.31 2.89
C ASP A 251 10.25 -15.05 2.27
N ARG A 252 10.69 -14.61 1.09
CA ARG A 252 11.87 -15.13 0.37
C ARG A 252 13.08 -14.22 0.43
N GLY A 253 13.07 -13.24 1.34
CA GLY A 253 14.21 -12.37 1.56
C GLY A 253 14.34 -11.24 0.54
N GLU A 254 13.26 -10.84 -0.07
CA GLU A 254 13.17 -9.69 -0.97
C GLU A 254 12.34 -8.56 -0.37
N ASP A 255 12.39 -7.39 -0.97
CA ASP A 255 11.62 -6.24 -0.54
C ASP A 255 10.46 -5.98 -1.49
N ALA A 256 9.29 -5.71 -0.93
CA ALA A 256 8.09 -5.35 -1.68
C ALA A 256 7.42 -4.10 -1.11
N LEU A 257 6.75 -3.37 -1.98
CA LEU A 257 5.93 -2.20 -1.67
C LEU A 257 4.52 -2.44 -2.18
N ILE A 258 3.53 -2.29 -1.32
CA ILE A 258 2.13 -2.42 -1.69
C ILE A 258 1.37 -1.13 -1.45
N VAL A 259 0.60 -0.72 -2.45
CA VAL A 259 -0.32 0.43 -2.38
C VAL A 259 -1.75 -0.09 -2.40
N TYR A 260 -2.55 0.33 -1.41
CA TYR A 260 -3.98 0.04 -1.35
C TYR A 260 -4.79 1.29 -1.73
N ASP A 261 -5.33 1.33 -2.92
CA ASP A 261 -6.07 2.49 -3.46
C ASP A 261 -7.55 2.15 -3.67
N ASP A 262 -8.42 2.36 -2.70
CA ASP A 262 -8.21 2.81 -1.34
C ASP A 262 -8.93 1.92 -0.31
N LEU A 263 -8.50 1.98 0.91
CA LEU A 263 -9.12 1.20 2.00
C LEU A 263 -10.48 1.78 2.46
N SER A 264 -10.78 3.03 2.14
CA SER A 264 -12.12 3.60 2.38
C SER A 264 -13.18 2.85 1.60
N LYS A 265 -12.92 2.52 0.34
CA LYS A 265 -13.82 1.73 -0.51
C LYS A 265 -13.90 0.28 -0.08
N GLN A 266 -12.80 -0.30 0.39
CA GLN A 266 -12.84 -1.64 1.01
C GLN A 266 -13.79 -1.67 2.21
N ALA A 267 -13.70 -0.67 3.08
CA ALA A 267 -14.58 -0.57 4.26
C ALA A 267 -16.06 -0.44 3.85
N VAL A 268 -16.36 0.32 2.80
CA VAL A 268 -17.71 0.45 2.25
C VAL A 268 -18.22 -0.89 1.70
N ALA A 269 -17.39 -1.60 0.94
CA ALA A 269 -17.73 -2.92 0.42
C ALA A 269 -17.99 -3.92 1.56
N TYR A 270 -17.18 -3.93 2.59
CA TYR A 270 -17.35 -4.77 3.76
C TYR A 270 -18.59 -4.41 4.58
N ARG A 271 -18.92 -3.12 4.69
CA ARG A 271 -20.18 -2.65 5.28
C ARG A 271 -21.38 -3.19 4.53
N GLN A 272 -21.38 -3.12 3.21
CA GLN A 272 -22.45 -3.66 2.36
C GLN A 272 -22.64 -5.17 2.60
N ILE A 273 -21.59 -5.95 2.55
CA ILE A 273 -21.61 -7.39 2.81
C ILE A 273 -22.17 -7.69 4.21
N SER A 274 -21.70 -6.96 5.22
CA SER A 274 -22.08 -7.17 6.61
C SER A 274 -23.55 -6.86 6.86
N LEU A 275 -24.09 -5.82 6.23
CA LEU A 275 -25.52 -5.48 6.31
C LEU A 275 -26.38 -6.55 5.63
N LEU A 276 -25.98 -7.05 4.47
CA LEU A 276 -26.67 -8.13 3.77
C LEU A 276 -26.65 -9.45 4.56
N LEU A 277 -25.56 -9.72 5.27
CA LEU A 277 -25.43 -10.84 6.20
C LEU A 277 -26.15 -10.60 7.54
N ARG A 278 -26.85 -9.47 7.70
CA ARG A 278 -27.57 -9.07 8.91
C ARG A 278 -26.70 -8.97 10.16
N ARG A 279 -25.42 -8.66 9.99
CA ARG A 279 -24.55 -8.35 11.13
C ARG A 279 -24.95 -7.00 11.73
N PRO A 280 -24.98 -6.88 13.07
CA PRO A 280 -25.41 -5.64 13.71
C PRO A 280 -24.47 -4.49 13.38
N PRO A 281 -24.98 -3.35 12.87
CA PRO A 281 -24.14 -2.19 12.54
C PRO A 281 -23.63 -1.47 13.79
N GLY A 282 -22.49 -0.83 13.66
CA GLY A 282 -21.90 0.08 14.62
C GLY A 282 -21.93 1.53 14.14
N ARG A 283 -20.90 2.30 14.50
CA ARG A 283 -20.75 3.71 14.09
C ARG A 283 -20.73 3.82 12.56
N GLU A 284 -21.46 4.79 12.02
CA GLU A 284 -21.60 5.04 10.58
C GLU A 284 -22.06 3.81 9.77
N ALA A 285 -22.84 2.93 10.45
CA ALA A 285 -23.30 1.64 9.91
C ALA A 285 -22.19 0.64 9.53
N TYR A 286 -20.96 0.89 9.89
CA TYR A 286 -19.89 -0.09 9.73
C TYR A 286 -20.05 -1.26 10.71
N PRO A 287 -19.65 -2.47 10.33
CA PRO A 287 -19.64 -3.60 11.27
C PRO A 287 -18.61 -3.35 12.37
N ARG A 288 -18.83 -3.97 13.54
CA ARG A 288 -17.97 -3.76 14.72
C ARG A 288 -16.52 -4.20 14.53
N ASP A 289 -16.30 -5.10 13.59
CA ASP A 289 -14.97 -5.65 13.25
C ASP A 289 -14.27 -4.92 12.10
N VAL A 290 -14.74 -3.74 11.69
CA VAL A 290 -14.08 -2.95 10.63
C VAL A 290 -12.65 -2.52 11.02
N PHE A 291 -12.39 -2.30 12.30
CA PHE A 291 -11.03 -2.08 12.78
C PHE A 291 -10.14 -3.32 12.49
N TYR A 292 -10.64 -4.50 12.82
CA TYR A 292 -9.94 -5.76 12.58
C TYR A 292 -9.76 -6.06 11.08
N LEU A 293 -10.70 -5.64 10.24
CA LEU A 293 -10.55 -5.70 8.78
C LEU A 293 -9.23 -5.07 8.30
N HIS A 294 -8.95 -3.86 8.77
CA HIS A 294 -7.76 -3.12 8.37
C HIS A 294 -6.51 -3.53 9.17
N SER A 295 -6.66 -3.81 10.46
CA SER A 295 -5.51 -4.16 11.30
C SER A 295 -4.88 -5.49 10.90
N ARG A 296 -5.68 -6.53 10.66
CA ARG A 296 -5.14 -7.84 10.22
C ARG A 296 -4.51 -7.80 8.83
N LEU A 297 -4.91 -6.86 7.97
CA LEU A 297 -4.28 -6.61 6.68
C LEU A 297 -2.94 -5.89 6.87
N LEU A 298 -2.95 -4.76 7.56
CA LEU A 298 -1.80 -3.86 7.66
C LEU A 298 -0.69 -4.43 8.57
N GLU A 299 -1.02 -5.25 9.56
CA GLU A 299 -0.01 -5.95 10.35
C GLU A 299 0.85 -6.94 9.55
N ARG A 300 0.38 -7.37 8.41
CA ARG A 300 1.15 -8.22 7.49
C ARG A 300 2.29 -7.47 6.79
N ALA A 301 2.21 -6.15 6.72
CA ALA A 301 3.32 -5.30 6.31
C ALA A 301 4.35 -5.23 7.45
N ALA A 302 5.52 -5.77 7.22
CA ALA A 302 6.57 -5.88 8.21
C ALA A 302 7.92 -6.10 7.55
N ARG A 303 8.98 -5.85 8.30
CA ARG A 303 10.31 -6.34 7.97
C ARG A 303 10.57 -7.60 8.78
N VAL A 304 10.92 -8.68 8.10
CA VAL A 304 11.22 -9.97 8.71
C VAL A 304 12.72 -10.21 8.78
N ASN A 305 13.16 -10.90 9.84
CA ASN A 305 14.57 -11.16 10.08
C ASN A 305 15.10 -12.35 9.26
N GLU A 306 16.40 -12.58 9.34
CA GLU A 306 17.10 -13.62 8.58
C GLU A 306 16.65 -15.03 8.98
N GLU A 307 16.36 -15.24 10.25
CA GLU A 307 15.91 -16.53 10.78
C GLU A 307 14.52 -16.91 10.24
N TYR A 308 13.62 -15.95 10.17
CA TYR A 308 12.30 -16.13 9.58
C TYR A 308 12.40 -16.57 8.12
N VAL A 309 13.21 -15.86 7.32
CA VAL A 309 13.40 -16.14 5.89
C VAL A 309 14.04 -17.52 5.69
N GLU A 310 15.05 -17.85 6.47
CA GLU A 310 15.70 -19.17 6.42
C GLU A 310 14.71 -20.30 6.75
N LYS A 311 13.93 -20.13 7.79
CA LYS A 311 12.91 -21.09 8.20
C LYS A 311 11.82 -21.24 7.16
N PHE A 312 11.29 -20.12 6.63
CA PHE A 312 10.24 -20.13 5.62
C PHE A 312 10.69 -20.82 4.33
N THR A 313 11.91 -20.56 3.89
CA THR A 313 12.50 -21.14 2.66
C THR A 313 13.15 -22.50 2.89
N GLN A 314 13.01 -23.09 4.08
CA GLN A 314 13.61 -24.37 4.44
C GLN A 314 15.13 -24.41 4.20
N GLY A 315 15.81 -23.30 4.48
CA GLY A 315 17.25 -23.15 4.31
C GLY A 315 17.72 -22.79 2.91
N ALA A 316 16.81 -22.60 1.95
CA ALA A 316 17.18 -22.21 0.59
C ALA A 316 17.74 -20.77 0.51
N VAL A 317 17.28 -19.87 1.37
CA VAL A 317 17.74 -18.49 1.47
C VAL A 317 18.29 -18.25 2.87
N LYS A 318 19.55 -17.80 2.96
CA LYS A 318 20.23 -17.53 4.22
C LYS A 318 20.81 -16.13 4.26
N GLY A 319 20.81 -15.52 5.44
CA GLY A 319 21.43 -14.22 5.67
C GLY A 319 20.75 -13.05 4.98
N LYS A 320 19.47 -13.21 4.59
CA LYS A 320 18.67 -12.16 3.97
C LYS A 320 17.44 -11.83 4.80
N THR A 321 17.17 -10.54 4.93
CA THR A 321 15.91 -10.01 5.47
C THR A 321 14.95 -9.78 4.32
N GLY A 322 13.66 -9.84 4.62
CA GLY A 322 12.61 -9.46 3.68
C GLY A 322 11.74 -8.34 4.24
N SER A 323 11.05 -7.61 3.39
CA SER A 323 10.11 -6.58 3.83
C SER A 323 8.89 -6.48 2.92
N LEU A 324 7.78 -6.07 3.51
CA LEU A 324 6.59 -5.60 2.83
C LEU A 324 6.21 -4.26 3.42
N THR A 325 6.36 -3.21 2.65
CA THR A 325 6.01 -1.84 3.00
C THR A 325 4.61 -1.53 2.48
N ALA A 326 3.74 -0.99 3.30
CA ALA A 326 2.38 -0.64 2.90
C ALA A 326 2.17 0.87 2.83
N LEU A 327 1.57 1.31 1.74
CA LEU A 327 1.03 2.66 1.55
C LEU A 327 -0.50 2.57 1.38
N PRO A 328 -1.25 2.42 2.47
CA PRO A 328 -2.70 2.50 2.40
C PRO A 328 -3.14 3.93 2.09
N ILE A 329 -4.18 4.06 1.27
CA ILE A 329 -4.80 5.33 0.93
C ILE A 329 -6.17 5.38 1.62
N ILE A 330 -6.45 6.48 2.28
CA ILE A 330 -7.75 6.82 2.86
C ILE A 330 -8.22 8.16 2.29
N GLU A 331 -9.47 8.20 1.86
CA GLU A 331 -10.14 9.42 1.42
C GLU A 331 -10.89 10.06 2.56
N THR A 332 -10.63 11.34 2.80
CA THR A 332 -11.38 12.17 3.74
C THR A 332 -12.43 13.00 3.01
N GLN A 333 -13.36 13.56 3.77
CA GLN A 333 -14.32 14.53 3.28
C GLN A 333 -14.14 15.84 4.06
N ALA A 334 -13.91 16.93 3.34
CA ALA A 334 -13.64 18.25 3.92
C ALA A 334 -12.51 18.28 4.97
N GLY A 335 -11.49 17.45 4.78
CA GLY A 335 -10.34 17.35 5.69
C GLY A 335 -10.65 16.68 7.04
N ASP A 336 -11.80 16.05 7.21
CA ASP A 336 -12.20 15.42 8.48
C ASP A 336 -11.42 14.12 8.72
N VAL A 337 -10.37 14.21 9.50
CA VAL A 337 -9.57 13.06 9.97
C VAL A 337 -10.17 12.39 11.20
N SER A 338 -11.21 12.97 11.81
CA SER A 338 -11.88 12.44 13.00
C SER A 338 -13.00 11.44 12.67
N ALA A 339 -13.34 11.27 11.39
CA ALA A 339 -14.27 10.25 10.93
C ALA A 339 -13.82 8.85 11.33
N PHE A 340 -14.75 7.89 11.33
CA PHE A 340 -14.51 6.59 11.94
C PHE A 340 -13.39 5.79 11.27
N VAL A 341 -13.45 5.60 9.96
CA VAL A 341 -12.44 4.83 9.22
C VAL A 341 -11.07 5.51 9.22
N PRO A 342 -10.93 6.82 8.93
CA PRO A 342 -9.65 7.52 9.06
C PRO A 342 -8.99 7.36 10.42
N THR A 343 -9.72 7.56 11.50
CA THR A 343 -9.23 7.41 12.88
C THR A 343 -8.67 6.02 13.14
N ASN A 344 -9.39 4.99 12.71
CA ASN A 344 -8.95 3.60 12.84
C ASN A 344 -7.62 3.35 12.11
N VAL A 345 -7.53 3.77 10.87
CA VAL A 345 -6.33 3.51 10.04
C VAL A 345 -5.12 4.32 10.53
N ILE A 346 -5.33 5.56 10.98
CA ILE A 346 -4.27 6.36 11.61
C ILE A 346 -3.69 5.64 12.84
N SER A 347 -4.55 5.01 13.65
CA SER A 347 -4.08 4.27 14.84
C SER A 347 -3.31 2.98 14.53
N ILE A 348 -3.62 2.35 13.40
CA ILE A 348 -2.97 1.10 12.96
C ILE A 348 -1.61 1.37 12.33
N THR A 349 -1.48 2.47 11.61
CA THR A 349 -0.29 2.79 10.81
C THR A 349 0.84 3.41 11.62
N ASP A 350 2.04 3.41 11.06
CA ASP A 350 3.27 3.95 11.67
C ASP A 350 3.49 5.44 11.31
N GLY A 351 2.45 6.11 10.94
CA GLY A 351 2.43 7.51 10.55
C GLY A 351 1.51 7.77 9.36
N GLN A 352 1.42 9.04 8.97
CA GLN A 352 0.58 9.47 7.86
C GLN A 352 1.21 10.63 7.09
N ILE A 353 0.96 10.66 5.80
CA ILE A 353 1.18 11.79 4.90
C ILE A 353 -0.18 12.42 4.65
N PHE A 354 -0.41 13.59 5.21
CA PHE A 354 -1.66 14.32 5.04
C PHE A 354 -1.55 15.29 3.87
N LEU A 355 -2.38 15.08 2.84
CA LEU A 355 -2.49 15.94 1.68
C LEU A 355 -3.68 16.89 1.85
N GLU A 356 -3.40 18.18 1.95
CA GLU A 356 -4.37 19.21 2.28
C GLU A 356 -4.90 19.91 1.03
N SER A 357 -6.23 20.02 0.90
CA SER A 357 -6.88 20.66 -0.24
C SER A 357 -6.50 22.12 -0.41
N ASN A 358 -6.36 22.87 0.70
CA ASN A 358 -5.98 24.27 0.64
C ASN A 358 -4.57 24.49 0.07
N LEU A 359 -3.62 23.64 0.45
CA LEU A 359 -2.27 23.67 -0.11
C LEU A 359 -2.28 23.28 -1.60
N PHE A 360 -3.04 22.27 -1.96
CA PHE A 360 -3.19 21.84 -3.36
C PHE A 360 -3.74 22.95 -4.24
N ASN A 361 -4.79 23.64 -3.79
CA ASN A 361 -5.43 24.74 -4.48
C ASN A 361 -4.54 25.99 -4.55
N ALA A 362 -3.68 26.17 -3.56
CA ALA A 362 -2.67 27.25 -3.56
C ALA A 362 -1.46 26.93 -4.48
N GLY A 363 -1.47 25.79 -5.18
CA GLY A 363 -0.39 25.40 -6.08
C GLY A 363 0.81 24.74 -5.39
N ILE A 364 0.74 24.44 -4.10
CA ILE A 364 1.75 23.68 -3.37
C ILE A 364 1.52 22.19 -3.62
N ARG A 365 2.30 21.63 -4.53
CA ARG A 365 2.16 20.23 -4.97
C ARG A 365 3.52 19.54 -4.97
N PRO A 366 3.71 18.43 -4.21
CA PRO A 366 2.69 17.72 -3.42
C PRO A 366 2.18 18.57 -2.24
N ALA A 367 0.89 18.43 -1.95
CA ALA A 367 0.19 19.21 -0.93
C ALA A 367 0.39 18.66 0.49
N VAL A 368 1.60 18.27 0.82
CA VAL A 368 1.94 17.66 2.12
C VAL A 368 1.86 18.72 3.21
N ASN A 369 1.01 18.48 4.21
CA ASN A 369 0.95 19.31 5.40
C ASN A 369 2.03 18.86 6.39
N PRO A 370 3.08 19.67 6.61
CA PRO A 370 4.20 19.28 7.48
C PRO A 370 3.83 19.25 8.98
N GLY A 371 2.74 19.92 9.38
CA GLY A 371 2.32 20.00 10.78
C GLY A 371 1.68 18.72 11.30
N ILE A 372 0.88 18.06 10.46
CA ILE A 372 0.12 16.87 10.84
C ILE A 372 0.58 15.59 10.15
N SER A 373 1.51 15.69 9.21
CA SER A 373 2.17 14.53 8.62
C SER A 373 3.28 14.02 9.54
N VAL A 374 3.32 12.74 9.80
CA VAL A 374 4.22 12.09 10.76
C VAL A 374 4.76 10.79 10.21
N SER A 375 6.05 10.54 10.40
CA SER A 375 6.65 9.21 10.30
C SER A 375 7.16 8.78 11.67
N ARG A 376 6.62 7.69 12.22
CA ARG A 376 7.07 7.17 13.52
C ARG A 376 8.42 6.47 13.44
N VAL A 377 8.84 6.04 12.28
CA VAL A 377 10.19 5.51 12.03
C VAL A 377 11.22 6.64 11.92
N GLY A 378 10.85 7.73 11.28
CA GLY A 378 11.63 8.96 11.22
C GLY A 378 13.02 8.76 10.59
N GLY A 379 14.03 9.36 11.19
CA GLY A 379 15.39 9.35 10.67
C GLY A 379 16.06 7.96 10.53
N SER A 380 15.51 6.93 11.15
CA SER A 380 15.98 5.55 10.94
C SER A 380 15.69 5.04 9.52
N ALA A 381 14.70 5.64 8.86
CA ALA A 381 14.32 5.35 7.47
C ALA A 381 14.92 6.32 6.45
N GLN A 382 15.95 7.05 6.82
CA GLN A 382 16.64 7.99 5.93
C GLN A 382 18.08 7.55 5.67
N THR A 383 18.58 7.84 4.47
CA THR A 383 20.01 7.77 4.21
C THR A 383 20.74 8.79 5.07
N LYS A 384 22.01 8.56 5.37
CA LYS A 384 22.80 9.44 6.23
C LYS A 384 22.85 10.89 5.70
N VAL A 385 22.99 11.06 4.39
CA VAL A 385 23.06 12.37 3.75
C VAL A 385 21.73 13.11 3.88
N VAL A 386 20.61 12.49 3.58
CA VAL A 386 19.29 13.11 3.69
C VAL A 386 18.96 13.43 5.15
N LYS A 387 19.23 12.51 6.06
CA LYS A 387 19.03 12.71 7.50
C LYS A 387 19.79 13.94 8.03
N LYS A 388 21.03 14.11 7.59
CA LYS A 388 21.87 15.23 8.02
C LYS A 388 21.39 16.56 7.45
N LEU A 389 21.04 16.58 6.17
CA LEU A 389 20.70 17.81 5.45
C LEU A 389 19.24 18.25 5.63
N ALA A 390 18.33 17.33 5.91
CA ALA A 390 16.90 17.61 6.04
C ALA A 390 16.47 18.01 7.48
N GLY A 391 17.34 17.91 8.45
CA GLY A 391 16.98 18.10 9.86
C GLY A 391 16.34 19.45 10.20
N GLY A 392 16.73 20.51 9.50
CA GLY A 392 16.20 21.87 9.70
C GLY A 392 14.91 22.20 8.92
N ILE A 393 14.57 21.43 7.89
CA ILE A 393 13.49 21.80 6.95
C ILE A 393 12.12 21.81 7.64
N ARG A 394 11.80 20.77 8.39
CA ARG A 394 10.53 20.67 9.09
C ARG A 394 10.34 21.80 10.10
N THR A 395 11.38 22.13 10.85
CA THR A 395 11.38 23.24 11.81
C THR A 395 11.20 24.58 11.10
N ALA A 396 11.92 24.80 10.00
CA ALA A 396 11.82 26.02 9.20
C ALA A 396 10.40 26.22 8.64
N LEU A 397 9.77 25.15 8.14
CA LEU A 397 8.39 25.22 7.63
C LEU A 397 7.35 25.42 8.73
N ALA A 398 7.53 24.81 9.90
CA ALA A 398 6.65 25.02 11.04
C ALA A 398 6.71 26.48 11.52
N GLN A 399 7.91 27.03 11.68
CA GLN A 399 8.13 28.45 12.03
C GLN A 399 7.55 29.38 10.95
N TYR A 400 7.78 29.10 9.69
CA TYR A 400 7.20 29.86 8.58
C TYR A 400 5.68 29.94 8.65
N ARG A 401 5.00 28.81 8.87
CA ARG A 401 3.54 28.78 8.96
C ARG A 401 3.00 29.60 10.13
N GLU A 402 3.66 29.51 11.27
CA GLU A 402 3.31 30.29 12.47
C GLU A 402 3.49 31.78 12.21
N LEU A 403 4.65 32.17 11.68
CA LEU A 403 4.96 33.57 11.37
C LEU A 403 4.08 34.12 10.24
N ALA A 404 3.76 33.34 9.21
CA ALA A 404 2.89 33.76 8.11
C ALA A 404 1.48 34.13 8.60
N ALA A 405 0.95 33.38 9.57
CA ALA A 405 -0.33 33.69 10.20
C ALA A 405 -0.28 35.02 10.95
N PHE A 406 0.80 35.33 11.66
CA PHE A 406 1.03 36.59 12.33
C PHE A 406 1.25 37.77 11.38
N ALA A 407 1.98 37.54 10.29
CA ALA A 407 2.33 38.57 9.32
C ALA A 407 1.12 39.20 8.62
N GLN A 408 0.00 38.49 8.55
CA GLN A 408 -1.25 39.04 8.02
C GLN A 408 -1.86 40.14 8.87
N PHE A 409 -1.48 40.21 10.14
CA PHE A 409 -2.02 41.19 11.11
C PHE A 409 -1.02 42.24 11.58
N ALA A 410 0.26 42.08 11.26
CA ALA A 410 1.32 42.98 11.70
C ALA A 410 1.71 43.96 10.60
N SER A 411 1.66 45.26 10.90
CA SER A 411 2.06 46.33 9.97
C SER A 411 3.56 46.50 9.83
N ASP A 412 4.33 46.15 10.87
CA ASP A 412 5.79 46.24 10.89
C ASP A 412 6.42 44.95 11.39
N LEU A 413 7.18 44.29 10.52
CA LEU A 413 7.98 43.13 10.83
C LEU A 413 9.46 43.53 11.02
N ASP A 414 10.11 42.98 12.02
CA ASP A 414 11.56 43.15 12.19
C ASP A 414 12.34 42.38 11.10
N ASP A 415 13.58 42.71 10.87
CA ASP A 415 14.41 42.14 9.81
C ASP A 415 14.66 40.64 9.99
N ALA A 416 14.72 40.15 11.22
CA ALA A 416 14.89 38.72 11.53
C ALA A 416 13.66 37.94 11.12
N THR A 417 12.47 38.41 11.46
CA THR A 417 11.19 37.80 11.08
C THR A 417 10.98 37.81 9.55
N ARG A 418 11.34 38.90 8.88
CA ARG A 418 11.32 38.99 7.42
C ARG A 418 12.21 37.95 6.75
N LYS A 419 13.43 37.75 7.27
CA LYS A 419 14.36 36.72 6.76
C LYS A 419 13.82 35.32 6.95
N GLN A 420 13.24 35.02 8.10
CA GLN A 420 12.62 33.72 8.36
C GLN A 420 11.42 33.43 7.43
N LEU A 421 10.57 34.42 7.20
CA LEU A 421 9.46 34.33 6.25
C LEU A 421 9.96 34.10 4.83
N SER A 422 10.92 34.90 4.36
CA SER A 422 11.53 34.73 3.04
C SER A 422 12.18 33.35 2.87
N HIS A 423 12.89 32.88 3.89
CA HIS A 423 13.49 31.55 3.87
C HIS A 423 12.42 30.44 3.77
N GLY A 424 11.38 30.50 4.59
CA GLY A 424 10.28 29.54 4.57
C GLY A 424 9.52 29.52 3.25
N GLU A 425 9.29 30.66 2.63
CA GLU A 425 8.70 30.77 1.29
C GLU A 425 9.56 30.07 0.23
N LYS A 426 10.87 30.30 0.25
CA LYS A 426 11.81 29.71 -0.69
C LYS A 426 11.93 28.20 -0.50
N VAL A 427 11.95 27.71 0.73
CA VAL A 427 11.91 26.27 1.04
C VAL A 427 10.61 25.64 0.55
N THR A 428 9.48 26.29 0.77
CA THR A 428 8.18 25.83 0.29
C THR A 428 8.17 25.73 -1.24
N GLU A 429 8.71 26.73 -1.93
CA GLU A 429 8.80 26.73 -3.39
C GLU A 429 9.73 25.63 -3.90
N LEU A 430 10.86 25.40 -3.23
CA LEU A 430 11.82 24.36 -3.60
C LEU A 430 11.22 22.95 -3.41
N LEU A 431 10.36 22.74 -2.42
CA LEU A 431 9.73 21.45 -2.17
C LEU A 431 8.62 21.09 -3.18
N LYS A 432 8.17 22.04 -3.98
CA LYS A 432 7.25 21.74 -5.08
C LYS A 432 7.92 20.81 -6.08
N GLN A 433 7.16 19.87 -6.59
CA GLN A 433 7.64 18.87 -7.52
C GLN A 433 6.54 18.45 -8.48
N LYS A 434 6.88 18.29 -9.76
CA LYS A 434 5.96 17.80 -10.77
C LYS A 434 5.70 16.31 -10.61
N GLN A 435 4.55 15.87 -11.08
CA GLN A 435 4.22 14.44 -11.15
C GLN A 435 5.15 13.70 -12.13
N TYR A 436 5.41 12.45 -11.85
CA TYR A 436 6.20 11.54 -12.70
C TYR A 436 7.67 11.95 -12.90
N VAL A 437 8.19 12.75 -11.98
CA VAL A 437 9.59 13.18 -11.97
C VAL A 437 10.19 12.93 -10.58
N PRO A 438 10.31 11.65 -10.16
CA PRO A 438 10.97 11.35 -8.90
C PRO A 438 12.44 11.70 -8.97
N LEU A 439 13.00 12.20 -7.87
CA LEU A 439 14.39 12.60 -7.75
C LEU A 439 15.22 11.53 -7.02
N SER A 440 16.44 11.33 -7.48
CA SER A 440 17.41 10.45 -6.82
C SER A 440 17.84 11.01 -5.46
N VAL A 441 18.48 10.17 -4.64
CA VAL A 441 19.08 10.59 -3.36
C VAL A 441 20.09 11.71 -3.58
N ALA A 442 20.92 11.61 -4.61
CA ALA A 442 21.90 12.64 -4.92
C ALA A 442 21.26 13.97 -5.35
N ASP A 443 20.24 13.92 -6.21
CA ASP A 443 19.50 15.12 -6.61
C ASP A 443 18.90 15.84 -5.41
N GLN A 444 18.24 15.09 -4.54
CA GLN A 444 17.67 15.63 -3.31
C GLN A 444 18.76 16.20 -2.40
N SER A 445 19.88 15.52 -2.27
CA SER A 445 21.00 15.95 -1.42
C SER A 445 21.59 17.27 -1.87
N VAL A 446 21.75 17.49 -3.16
CA VAL A 446 22.22 18.78 -3.72
C VAL A 446 21.25 19.90 -3.37
N LEU A 447 19.96 19.68 -3.51
CA LEU A 447 18.94 20.69 -3.19
C LEU A 447 18.83 20.95 -1.69
N LEU A 448 18.87 19.93 -0.87
CA LEU A 448 18.85 20.04 0.59
C LEU A 448 20.09 20.74 1.13
N PHE A 449 21.25 20.52 0.51
CA PHE A 449 22.49 21.22 0.83
C PHE A 449 22.38 22.71 0.53
N ALA A 450 21.75 23.06 -0.60
CA ALA A 450 21.48 24.45 -0.96
C ALA A 450 20.60 25.16 0.08
N VAL A 451 19.61 24.48 0.62
CA VAL A 451 18.76 25.00 1.71
C VAL A 451 19.54 25.17 3.00
N GLU A 452 20.22 24.12 3.43
CA GLU A 452 20.91 24.07 4.74
C GLU A 452 22.05 25.10 4.85
N PHE A 453 22.78 25.33 3.77
CA PHE A 453 23.94 26.22 3.74
C PHE A 453 23.68 27.61 3.11
N GLY A 454 22.41 28.00 2.98
CA GLY A 454 22.04 29.38 2.65
C GLY A 454 22.22 29.78 1.17
N TYR A 455 22.36 28.84 0.26
CA TYR A 455 22.54 29.15 -1.18
C TYR A 455 21.27 29.68 -1.87
N LEU A 456 20.12 29.66 -1.19
CA LEU A 456 18.87 30.21 -1.69
C LEU A 456 18.63 31.67 -1.27
N GLU A 457 19.43 32.22 -0.37
CA GLU A 457 19.15 33.52 0.23
C GLU A 457 19.14 34.66 -0.77
N ASP A 458 20.00 34.63 -1.76
CA ASP A 458 20.12 35.60 -2.87
C ASP A 458 19.31 35.25 -4.10
N VAL A 459 18.58 34.12 -4.10
CA VAL A 459 17.73 33.70 -5.21
C VAL A 459 16.32 34.27 -5.02
N GLU A 460 15.81 34.97 -6.04
CA GLU A 460 14.44 35.46 -6.01
C GLU A 460 13.42 34.32 -6.00
N LEU A 461 12.31 34.47 -5.26
CA LEU A 461 11.29 33.45 -5.11
C LEU A 461 10.81 32.89 -6.45
N GLN A 462 10.61 33.76 -7.44
CA GLN A 462 10.14 33.38 -8.79
C GLN A 462 11.17 32.58 -9.58
N LYS A 463 12.43 32.64 -9.20
CA LYS A 463 13.56 31.95 -9.86
C LYS A 463 13.95 30.63 -9.19
N ILE A 464 13.32 30.26 -8.10
CA ILE A 464 13.65 29.00 -7.39
C ILE A 464 13.53 27.79 -8.28
N ALA A 465 12.45 27.68 -9.07
CA ALA A 465 12.25 26.56 -9.99
C ALA A 465 13.33 26.50 -11.08
N SER A 466 13.71 27.66 -11.65
CA SER A 466 14.79 27.75 -12.65
C SER A 466 16.15 27.40 -12.05
N PHE A 467 16.41 27.88 -10.85
CA PHE A 467 17.62 27.56 -10.08
C PHE A 467 17.75 26.07 -9.83
N GLU A 468 16.67 25.44 -9.35
CA GLU A 468 16.63 23.99 -9.13
C GLU A 468 16.94 23.22 -10.43
N ALA A 469 16.25 23.51 -11.51
CA ALA A 469 16.43 22.85 -12.78
C ALA A 469 17.87 22.98 -13.31
N ALA A 470 18.41 24.20 -13.27
CA ALA A 470 19.77 24.48 -13.73
C ALA A 470 20.83 23.82 -12.85
N LEU A 471 20.65 23.86 -11.52
CA LEU A 471 21.58 23.24 -10.57
C LEU A 471 21.62 21.70 -10.74
N LEU A 472 20.48 21.05 -10.87
CA LEU A 472 20.42 19.60 -11.07
C LEU A 472 21.02 19.20 -12.42
N ASP A 473 20.76 19.94 -13.49
CA ASP A 473 21.36 19.71 -14.80
C ASP A 473 22.89 19.86 -14.76
N TYR A 474 23.38 20.92 -14.11
CA TYR A 474 24.81 21.12 -13.89
C TYR A 474 25.47 19.98 -13.11
N ALA A 475 24.87 19.59 -11.97
CA ALA A 475 25.41 18.51 -11.14
C ALA A 475 25.44 17.17 -11.90
N ARG A 476 24.39 16.84 -12.62
CA ARG A 476 24.29 15.59 -13.39
C ARG A 476 25.31 15.52 -14.56
N ARG A 477 25.55 16.65 -15.23
CA ARG A 477 26.49 16.69 -16.36
C ARG A 477 27.95 16.74 -15.93
N ASN A 478 28.26 17.55 -14.93
CA ASN A 478 29.66 17.81 -14.57
C ASN A 478 30.17 16.95 -13.40
N HIS A 479 29.28 16.31 -12.65
CA HIS A 479 29.59 15.51 -11.47
C HIS A 479 28.86 14.16 -11.48
N SER A 480 28.70 13.56 -12.64
CA SER A 480 27.89 12.34 -12.82
C SER A 480 28.36 11.16 -11.96
N GLU A 481 29.67 10.95 -11.82
CA GLU A 481 30.23 9.89 -11.00
C GLU A 481 29.93 10.10 -9.51
N PHE A 482 30.12 11.32 -9.03
CA PHE A 482 29.78 11.68 -7.65
C PHE A 482 28.29 11.50 -7.37
N MET A 483 27.42 11.94 -8.28
CA MET A 483 25.96 11.80 -8.16
C MET A 483 25.54 10.33 -8.12
N ALA A 484 26.12 9.48 -8.95
CA ALA A 484 25.87 8.05 -8.97
C ALA A 484 26.32 7.37 -7.67
N GLU A 485 27.53 7.69 -7.19
CA GLU A 485 28.08 7.14 -5.95
C GLU A 485 27.25 7.58 -4.73
N LEU A 486 26.86 8.85 -4.66
CA LEU A 486 26.04 9.36 -3.57
C LEU A 486 24.64 8.72 -3.55
N THR A 487 24.04 8.51 -4.72
CA THR A 487 22.75 7.80 -4.84
C THR A 487 22.86 6.37 -4.34
N LYS A 488 23.96 5.70 -4.63
CA LYS A 488 24.21 4.31 -4.23
C LYS A 488 24.48 4.17 -2.74
N THR A 489 25.33 5.03 -2.19
CA THR A 489 25.80 4.91 -0.80
C THR A 489 24.94 5.66 0.21
N GLY A 490 24.39 6.80 -0.17
CA GLY A 490 23.66 7.70 0.73
C GLY A 490 24.51 8.18 1.93
N ASN A 491 25.83 8.08 1.84
CA ASN A 491 26.73 8.45 2.93
C ASN A 491 26.92 9.95 3.04
N TYR A 492 27.24 10.40 4.25
CA TYR A 492 27.62 11.77 4.53
C TYR A 492 28.89 11.80 5.39
N ASN A 493 29.93 12.40 4.86
CA ASN A 493 31.20 12.62 5.52
C ASN A 493 31.79 13.96 5.03
N ASP A 494 32.98 14.31 5.48
CA ASP A 494 33.63 15.57 5.10
C ASP A 494 33.94 15.65 3.60
N GLU A 495 34.24 14.53 2.95
CA GLU A 495 34.45 14.46 1.49
C GLU A 495 33.18 14.74 0.72
N VAL A 496 32.06 14.12 1.11
CA VAL A 496 30.75 14.36 0.50
C VAL A 496 30.32 15.83 0.71
N LYS A 497 30.50 16.35 1.91
CA LYS A 497 30.23 17.76 2.22
C LYS A 497 31.06 18.70 1.34
N ALA A 498 32.35 18.44 1.20
CA ALA A 498 33.24 19.24 0.36
C ALA A 498 32.85 19.16 -1.12
N SER A 499 32.47 18.00 -1.62
CA SER A 499 32.02 17.81 -2.99
C SER A 499 30.69 18.52 -3.27
N LEU A 500 29.73 18.45 -2.38
CA LEU A 500 28.47 19.19 -2.48
C LEU A 500 28.70 20.71 -2.45
N LYS A 501 29.55 21.17 -1.57
CA LYS A 501 29.95 22.57 -1.51
C LYS A 501 30.60 23.04 -2.80
N ALA A 502 31.52 22.27 -3.36
CA ALA A 502 32.20 22.57 -4.62
C ALA A 502 31.19 22.65 -5.79
N ILE A 503 30.24 21.75 -5.87
CA ILE A 503 29.17 21.78 -6.88
C ILE A 503 28.40 23.10 -6.82
N LEU A 504 27.96 23.50 -5.64
CA LEU A 504 27.17 24.71 -5.46
C LEU A 504 27.98 25.99 -5.67
N ASP A 505 29.19 26.07 -5.15
CA ASP A 505 30.08 27.23 -5.32
C ASP A 505 30.40 27.42 -6.81
N ASN A 506 30.76 26.38 -7.52
CA ASN A 506 31.09 26.44 -8.95
C ASN A 506 29.84 26.76 -9.79
N PHE A 507 28.69 26.20 -9.45
CA PHE A 507 27.44 26.51 -10.14
C PHE A 507 27.08 27.99 -9.98
N LYS A 508 27.15 28.53 -8.77
CA LYS A 508 26.84 29.94 -8.51
C LYS A 508 27.81 30.90 -9.17
N ALA A 509 29.09 30.54 -9.28
CA ALA A 509 30.11 31.38 -9.89
C ALA A 509 30.03 31.42 -11.44
N ASN A 510 29.54 30.34 -12.06
CA ASN A 510 29.69 30.14 -13.51
C ASN A 510 28.36 29.98 -14.28
N SER A 511 27.22 29.98 -13.62
CA SER A 511 25.94 29.74 -14.25
C SER A 511 24.96 30.91 -14.08
N ALA A 512 24.23 31.22 -15.15
CA ALA A 512 23.08 32.10 -15.11
C ALA A 512 21.79 31.25 -15.12
N TRP A 513 20.84 31.59 -14.29
CA TRP A 513 19.57 30.86 -14.17
C TRP A 513 18.35 31.79 -14.17
#